data_c661317281481666e46f7135b4f3f756
#
_entry.id   c661317281481666e46f7135b4f3f756
#
_cell.length_a   1.000
_cell.length_b   1.000
_cell.length_c   1.000
_cell.angle_alpha   90.00
_cell.angle_beta   90.00
_cell.angle_gamma   90.00
#
_symmetry.space_group_name_H-M   'P 1'
#
loop_
_entity.id
_entity.type
_entity.pdbx_description
1 polymer ?
#
loop_
_entity_poly.entity_id
_entity_poly.type
_entity_poly.pdbx_seq_one_letter_code
_entity_poly.pdbx_strand_id
1 'polypeptide(L)'
;MELFEEKNAAETSASAKRYEGKSFIFSDIPSQEKIIQVLCTTFGLDPEGMGDTLVLHNGDIEIRLAVASESAGEKAEEFIKRQVEGTCDHFYQVKTGVVDVKTNLLYQIGRARSFVLVEYAFDVEDEEDIEDKKTMIEDMFVSILNDLEGIILIQNQDEKEDGMFCSGENGEKLLILSDKGGSAFTRYLPYQEPDLKAGKDITQEQVDRRMRTMQTLIGNAIYVPGWLPAVAPASQITCPSLEETAQRALAIMGVAIYSECLLDEKQGMEKAQNFLMDYIDNNNTQDYFSPKEWKYLHDTAPDRKEILSFLRQYESLHVVEWALGLVEELGFPDHPCNPADLVKLLRNGT
;
A
#
# COMPACT_ATOMS: atom_id res chain seq x y z
N MET A 1 -43.76 70.06 27.46
CA MET A 1 -44.54 68.83 27.21
C MET A 1 -43.80 68.15 26.07
N GLU A 2 -42.73 67.40 26.45
CA GLU A 2 -41.75 66.77 25.54
C GLU A 2 -42.06 65.28 25.44
N LEU A 3 -42.23 64.84 24.20
CA LEU A 3 -42.42 63.44 23.84
C LEU A 3 -41.09 62.77 23.82
N PHE A 4 -40.87 61.79 24.71
CA PHE A 4 -39.80 60.84 24.64
C PHE A 4 -40.12 59.80 23.59
N GLU A 5 -39.38 59.79 22.48
CA GLU A 5 -39.27 58.66 21.57
C GLU A 5 -38.31 57.65 22.14
N GLU A 6 -38.79 56.52 22.61
CA GLU A 6 -37.99 55.29 22.85
C GLU A 6 -37.55 54.70 21.50
N LYS A 7 -36.30 54.86 21.17
CA LYS A 7 -35.67 54.05 20.12
C LYS A 7 -35.43 52.63 20.68
N ASN A 8 -36.27 51.70 20.30
CA ASN A 8 -35.97 50.29 20.35
C ASN A 8 -34.87 49.98 19.35
N ALA A 9 -33.62 49.92 19.83
CA ALA A 9 -32.51 49.28 19.14
C ALA A 9 -32.71 47.77 19.32
N ALA A 10 -33.37 47.14 18.37
CA ALA A 10 -33.27 45.70 18.17
C ALA A 10 -31.88 45.43 17.64
N GLU A 11 -30.94 45.11 18.52
CA GLU A 11 -29.72 44.41 18.11
C GLU A 11 -30.12 43.06 17.55
N THR A 12 -30.15 42.99 16.23
CA THR A 12 -30.12 41.71 15.51
C THR A 12 -28.72 41.13 15.73
N SER A 13 -28.57 40.28 16.75
CA SER A 13 -27.41 39.41 16.84
C SER A 13 -27.46 38.52 15.60
N ALA A 14 -26.64 38.83 14.60
CA ALA A 14 -26.32 37.90 13.56
C ALA A 14 -25.75 36.65 14.28
N SER A 15 -26.43 35.50 14.16
CA SER A 15 -25.89 34.26 14.68
C SER A 15 -24.56 34.05 13.97
N ALA A 16 -23.44 34.09 14.72
CA ALA A 16 -22.14 33.80 14.19
C ALA A 16 -22.22 32.47 13.45
N LYS A 17 -21.73 32.43 12.20
CA LYS A 17 -21.68 31.21 11.41
C LYS A 17 -20.61 30.35 12.03
N ARG A 18 -20.93 29.10 12.38
CA ARG A 18 -19.99 28.16 12.97
C ARG A 18 -19.44 27.23 11.87
N TYR A 19 -18.12 27.11 11.81
CA TYR A 19 -17.43 26.16 10.95
C TYR A 19 -17.15 24.87 11.72
N GLU A 20 -17.27 23.74 11.05
CA GLU A 20 -16.95 22.42 11.60
C GLU A 20 -16.05 21.68 10.62
N GLY A 21 -14.98 21.05 11.11
CA GLY A 21 -14.03 20.31 10.30
C GLY A 21 -13.63 18.98 10.94
N LYS A 22 -13.04 18.09 10.12
CA LYS A 22 -12.57 16.78 10.56
C LYS A 22 -11.23 16.44 9.91
N SER A 23 -10.39 15.78 10.67
CA SER A 23 -9.15 15.16 10.18
C SER A 23 -8.94 13.83 10.86
N PHE A 24 -8.17 12.95 10.22
CA PHE A 24 -7.91 11.59 10.71
C PHE A 24 -6.42 11.33 10.76
N ILE A 25 -5.90 10.92 11.91
CA ILE A 25 -4.49 10.56 12.07
C ILE A 25 -4.39 9.03 12.15
N PHE A 26 -3.57 8.46 11.29
CA PHE A 26 -3.18 7.05 11.30
C PHE A 26 -1.80 6.94 11.90
N SER A 27 -1.64 6.17 12.98
CA SER A 27 -0.39 6.04 13.73
C SER A 27 0.02 4.56 13.84
N ASP A 28 1.32 4.28 13.76
CA ASP A 28 1.88 2.93 13.99
C ASP A 28 2.10 2.62 15.48
N ILE A 29 1.83 3.56 16.37
CA ILE A 29 1.96 3.37 17.82
C ILE A 29 0.79 2.51 18.33
N PRO A 30 1.03 1.31 18.92
CA PRO A 30 -0.04 0.44 19.41
C PRO A 30 -0.62 0.83 20.77
N SER A 31 0.06 1.73 21.50
CA SER A 31 -0.28 2.10 22.88
C SER A 31 -1.15 3.35 22.92
N GLN A 32 -2.39 3.20 23.40
CA GLN A 32 -3.29 4.33 23.64
C GLN A 32 -2.69 5.32 24.65
N GLU A 33 -2.08 4.83 25.70
CA GLU A 33 -1.45 5.66 26.73
C GLU A 33 -0.33 6.54 26.13
N LYS A 34 0.52 5.95 25.26
CA LYS A 34 1.59 6.71 24.58
C LYS A 34 1.03 7.82 23.69
N ILE A 35 -0.04 7.54 22.92
CA ILE A 35 -0.69 8.56 22.08
C ILE A 35 -1.29 9.66 22.93
N ILE A 36 -2.03 9.32 23.97
CA ILE A 36 -2.62 10.30 24.91
C ILE A 36 -1.52 11.13 25.55
N GLN A 37 -0.40 10.52 25.95
CA GLN A 37 0.73 11.24 26.53
C GLN A 37 1.33 12.26 25.55
N VAL A 38 1.52 11.90 24.28
CA VAL A 38 2.00 12.83 23.23
C VAL A 38 1.03 14.00 23.08
N LEU A 39 -0.27 13.72 22.94
CA LEU A 39 -1.30 14.74 22.82
C LEU A 39 -1.36 15.65 24.05
N CYS A 40 -1.37 15.08 25.24
CA CYS A 40 -1.40 15.85 26.50
C CYS A 40 -0.16 16.73 26.68
N THR A 41 1.02 16.20 26.35
CA THR A 41 2.29 16.97 26.44
C THR A 41 2.26 18.16 25.48
N THR A 42 1.78 17.95 24.26
CA THR A 42 1.69 19.00 23.24
C THR A 42 0.71 20.11 23.64
N PHE A 43 -0.44 19.73 24.20
CA PHE A 43 -1.51 20.67 24.53
C PHE A 43 -1.50 21.16 25.97
N GLY A 44 -0.49 20.75 26.76
CA GLY A 44 -0.38 21.15 28.17
C GLY A 44 -1.50 20.61 29.06
N LEU A 45 -2.02 19.41 28.75
CA LEU A 45 -3.05 18.76 29.51
C LEU A 45 -2.49 17.77 30.51
N ASP A 46 -3.20 17.52 31.61
CA ASP A 46 -2.87 16.48 32.57
C ASP A 46 -3.44 15.13 32.06
N PRO A 47 -2.61 14.11 31.82
CA PRO A 47 -3.07 12.79 31.37
C PRO A 47 -3.80 11.99 32.45
N GLU A 48 -3.70 12.36 33.74
CA GLU A 48 -4.35 11.63 34.83
C GLU A 48 -5.87 11.74 34.76
N GLY A 49 -6.55 10.61 34.55
CA GLY A 49 -8.01 10.51 34.50
C GLY A 49 -8.64 10.77 33.13
N MET A 50 -7.83 10.96 32.07
CA MET A 50 -8.34 11.08 30.72
C MET A 50 -8.73 9.73 30.13
N GLY A 51 -9.95 9.68 29.52
CA GLY A 51 -10.44 8.53 28.77
C GLY A 51 -9.87 8.50 27.35
N ASP A 52 -10.62 7.89 26.45
CA ASP A 52 -10.33 7.82 25.01
C ASP A 52 -10.70 9.10 24.22
N THR A 53 -11.24 10.10 24.91
CA THR A 53 -11.69 11.37 24.32
C THR A 53 -11.11 12.54 25.07
N LEU A 54 -10.45 13.47 24.33
CA LEU A 54 -9.94 14.73 24.86
C LEU A 54 -10.70 15.89 24.21
N VAL A 55 -10.94 16.96 25.00
CA VAL A 55 -11.54 18.19 24.51
C VAL A 55 -10.63 19.36 24.84
N LEU A 56 -10.26 20.13 23.83
CA LEU A 56 -9.41 21.31 23.91
C LEU A 56 -10.24 22.54 23.59
N HIS A 57 -9.98 23.64 24.31
CA HIS A 57 -10.56 24.94 24.02
C HIS A 57 -9.46 25.98 23.89
N ASN A 58 -9.51 26.78 22.83
CA ASN A 58 -8.64 27.93 22.65
C ASN A 58 -9.46 29.09 22.07
N GLY A 59 -9.91 29.99 22.95
CA GLY A 59 -10.85 31.03 22.57
C GLY A 59 -12.20 30.45 22.14
N ASP A 60 -12.59 30.71 20.90
CA ASP A 60 -13.79 30.20 20.26
C ASP A 60 -13.59 28.82 19.58
N ILE A 61 -12.34 28.35 19.52
CA ILE A 61 -12.00 27.07 18.92
C ILE A 61 -12.21 25.94 19.93
N GLU A 62 -13.02 24.96 19.54
CA GLU A 62 -13.21 23.69 20.24
C GLU A 62 -12.63 22.55 19.40
N ILE A 63 -11.75 21.75 19.98
CA ILE A 63 -11.19 20.55 19.31
C ILE A 63 -11.49 19.33 20.16
N ARG A 64 -12.06 18.31 19.55
CA ARG A 64 -12.31 17.00 20.16
C ARG A 64 -11.43 15.95 19.51
N LEU A 65 -10.74 15.20 20.33
CA LEU A 65 -9.87 14.10 19.92
C LEU A 65 -10.45 12.79 20.47
N ALA A 66 -10.76 11.86 19.58
CA ALA A 66 -11.13 10.50 19.99
C ALA A 66 -10.03 9.54 19.55
N VAL A 67 -9.45 8.81 20.51
CA VAL A 67 -8.31 7.92 20.31
C VAL A 67 -8.77 6.47 20.35
N ALA A 68 -8.55 5.73 19.27
CA ALA A 68 -8.67 4.28 19.22
C ALA A 68 -7.28 3.67 19.03
N SER A 69 -6.97 2.60 19.77
CA SER A 69 -5.67 1.93 19.70
C SER A 69 -5.85 0.43 19.86
N GLU A 70 -4.97 -0.35 19.21
CA GLU A 70 -4.91 -1.82 19.35
C GLU A 70 -4.87 -2.26 20.81
N SER A 71 -4.16 -1.51 21.69
CA SER A 71 -4.10 -1.81 23.11
C SER A 71 -5.42 -1.66 23.89
N ALA A 72 -6.42 -0.99 23.32
CA ALA A 72 -7.73 -0.83 23.93
C ALA A 72 -8.67 -2.05 23.72
N GLY A 73 -8.20 -3.07 23.00
CA GLY A 73 -8.86 -4.36 22.83
C GLY A 73 -9.57 -4.53 21.48
N GLU A 74 -10.15 -5.71 21.29
CA GLU A 74 -10.67 -6.23 20.02
C GLU A 74 -11.62 -5.27 19.28
N LYS A 75 -12.50 -4.57 19.99
CA LYS A 75 -13.44 -3.61 19.36
C LYS A 75 -12.73 -2.40 18.75
N ALA A 76 -11.67 -1.93 19.41
CA ALA A 76 -10.87 -0.81 18.91
C ALA A 76 -10.04 -1.26 17.70
N GLU A 77 -9.45 -2.45 17.76
CA GLU A 77 -8.74 -3.06 16.62
C GLU A 77 -9.64 -3.21 15.39
N GLU A 78 -10.85 -3.75 15.58
CA GLU A 78 -11.84 -3.89 14.49
C GLU A 78 -12.29 -2.53 13.91
N PHE A 79 -12.41 -1.52 14.78
CA PHE A 79 -12.71 -0.14 14.35
C PHE A 79 -11.55 0.44 13.51
N ILE A 80 -10.30 0.35 13.99
CA ILE A 80 -9.11 0.82 13.28
C ILE A 80 -9.01 0.14 11.91
N LYS A 81 -9.16 -1.18 11.87
CA LYS A 81 -9.13 -1.95 10.63
C LYS A 81 -10.13 -1.44 9.60
N ARG A 82 -11.36 -1.13 9.99
CA ARG A 82 -12.37 -0.57 9.07
C ARG A 82 -11.98 0.82 8.55
N GLN A 83 -11.40 1.69 9.40
CA GLN A 83 -10.94 3.01 8.96
C GLN A 83 -9.77 2.89 7.97
N VAL A 84 -8.82 2.00 8.27
CA VAL A 84 -7.69 1.68 7.39
C VAL A 84 -8.16 1.13 6.06
N GLU A 85 -9.04 0.12 6.05
CA GLU A 85 -9.58 -0.47 4.82
C GLU A 85 -10.29 0.57 3.96
N GLY A 86 -11.19 1.36 4.54
CA GLY A 86 -11.94 2.40 3.82
C GLY A 86 -11.03 3.48 3.22
N THR A 87 -10.01 3.91 3.95
CA THR A 87 -9.05 4.91 3.46
C THR A 87 -8.12 4.33 2.40
N CYS A 88 -7.63 3.10 2.58
CA CYS A 88 -6.83 2.42 1.56
C CYS A 88 -7.62 2.19 0.27
N ASP A 89 -8.89 1.78 0.35
CA ASP A 89 -9.76 1.59 -0.81
C ASP A 89 -9.98 2.90 -1.58
N HIS A 90 -10.18 4.01 -0.85
CA HIS A 90 -10.31 5.33 -1.45
C HIS A 90 -9.04 5.72 -2.23
N PHE A 91 -7.89 5.74 -1.58
CA PHE A 91 -6.62 6.11 -2.23
C PHE A 91 -6.15 5.10 -3.27
N TYR A 92 -6.52 3.83 -3.16
CA TYR A 92 -6.22 2.82 -4.18
C TYR A 92 -6.83 3.19 -5.53
N GLN A 93 -8.02 3.78 -5.54
CA GLN A 93 -8.74 4.19 -6.75
C GLN A 93 -8.20 5.50 -7.35
N VAL A 94 -7.46 6.31 -6.58
CA VAL A 94 -6.89 7.57 -7.04
C VAL A 94 -5.91 7.34 -8.19
N LYS A 95 -6.15 7.96 -9.33
CA LYS A 95 -5.25 7.93 -10.48
C LYS A 95 -4.15 8.96 -10.30
N THR A 96 -2.90 8.53 -10.31
CA THR A 96 -1.74 9.41 -10.10
C THR A 96 -0.57 9.00 -10.98
N GLY A 97 0.29 9.98 -11.33
CA GLY A 97 1.58 9.73 -11.97
C GLY A 97 2.69 9.34 -10.97
N VAL A 98 2.44 9.43 -9.66
CA VAL A 98 3.39 9.12 -8.57
C VAL A 98 3.01 7.82 -7.88
N VAL A 99 3.02 6.72 -8.64
CA VAL A 99 2.55 5.38 -8.21
C VAL A 99 3.34 4.85 -7.00
N ASP A 100 4.63 5.13 -6.95
CA ASP A 100 5.53 4.78 -5.87
C ASP A 100 5.13 5.47 -4.55
N VAL A 101 4.83 6.78 -4.59
CA VAL A 101 4.35 7.53 -3.43
C VAL A 101 3.02 6.96 -2.94
N LYS A 102 2.07 6.71 -3.85
CA LYS A 102 0.79 6.08 -3.51
C LYS A 102 0.99 4.70 -2.87
N THR A 103 1.89 3.88 -3.41
CA THR A 103 2.17 2.55 -2.88
C THR A 103 2.72 2.62 -1.45
N ASN A 104 3.67 3.52 -1.19
CA ASN A 104 4.20 3.74 0.16
C ASN A 104 3.14 4.28 1.13
N LEU A 105 2.29 5.20 0.67
CA LEU A 105 1.17 5.70 1.46
C LEU A 105 0.23 4.58 1.91
N LEU A 106 -0.23 3.76 0.97
CA LEU A 106 -1.12 2.62 1.26
C LEU A 106 -0.47 1.63 2.23
N TYR A 107 0.84 1.41 2.09
CA TYR A 107 1.59 0.57 3.01
C TYR A 107 1.61 1.14 4.43
N GLN A 108 1.89 2.44 4.58
CA GLN A 108 1.94 3.11 5.89
C GLN A 108 0.55 3.12 6.55
N ILE A 109 -0.51 3.47 5.81
CA ILE A 109 -1.88 3.42 6.33
C ILE A 109 -2.24 1.98 6.74
N GLY A 110 -1.92 0.99 5.89
CA GLY A 110 -2.21 -0.43 6.15
C GLY A 110 -1.57 -1.00 7.43
N ARG A 111 -0.53 -0.32 7.95
CA ARG A 111 0.16 -0.68 9.19
C ARG A 111 -0.35 0.05 10.42
N ALA A 112 -1.25 1.00 10.27
CA ALA A 112 -1.71 1.79 11.40
C ALA A 112 -2.31 0.89 12.51
N ARG A 113 -1.83 1.11 13.72
CA ARG A 113 -2.22 0.39 14.94
C ARG A 113 -3.04 1.25 15.89
N SER A 114 -3.14 2.54 15.54
CA SER A 114 -3.98 3.50 16.24
C SER A 114 -4.56 4.52 15.27
N PHE A 115 -5.67 5.08 15.68
CA PHE A 115 -6.43 6.05 14.91
C PHE A 115 -6.88 7.17 15.83
N VAL A 116 -6.65 8.44 15.42
CA VAL A 116 -7.14 9.60 16.14
C VAL A 116 -8.10 10.37 15.24
N LEU A 117 -9.35 10.45 15.66
CA LEU A 117 -10.33 11.35 15.07
C LEU A 117 -10.14 12.75 15.66
N VAL A 118 -9.91 13.73 14.80
CA VAL A 118 -9.83 15.15 15.16
C VAL A 118 -11.07 15.83 14.63
N GLU A 119 -11.95 16.28 15.51
CA GLU A 119 -13.10 17.11 15.17
C GLU A 119 -12.86 18.51 15.74
N TYR A 120 -13.08 19.55 14.93
CA TYR A 120 -12.90 20.92 15.37
C TYR A 120 -14.03 21.81 14.91
N ALA A 121 -14.37 22.79 15.74
CA ALA A 121 -15.40 23.79 15.45
C ALA A 121 -14.99 25.15 16.00
N PHE A 122 -15.32 26.22 15.26
CA PHE A 122 -15.07 27.59 15.66
C PHE A 122 -16.06 28.56 15.04
N ASP A 123 -16.19 29.72 15.65
CA ASP A 123 -17.05 30.80 15.12
C ASP A 123 -16.33 31.52 13.98
N VAL A 124 -17.04 31.94 12.95
CA VAL A 124 -16.52 32.49 11.71
C VAL A 124 -16.91 33.93 11.56
N GLU A 125 -15.93 34.81 11.35
CA GLU A 125 -16.18 36.22 11.01
C GLU A 125 -16.26 36.40 9.49
N ASP A 126 -15.33 35.79 8.70
CA ASP A 126 -15.32 35.85 7.24
C ASP A 126 -14.58 34.60 6.66
N GLU A 127 -14.41 34.56 5.35
CA GLU A 127 -13.74 33.43 4.67
C GLU A 127 -12.24 33.35 4.95
N GLU A 128 -11.58 34.49 5.19
CA GLU A 128 -10.14 34.54 5.52
C GLU A 128 -9.90 33.97 6.92
N ASP A 129 -10.78 34.28 7.88
CA ASP A 129 -10.76 33.73 9.24
C ASP A 129 -10.89 32.18 9.26
N ILE A 130 -11.71 31.62 8.34
CA ILE A 130 -11.81 30.16 8.18
C ILE A 130 -10.45 29.56 7.81
N GLU A 131 -9.81 30.09 6.77
CA GLU A 131 -8.53 29.56 6.28
C GLU A 131 -7.42 29.71 7.33
N ASP A 132 -7.36 30.84 8.04
CA ASP A 132 -6.37 31.10 9.08
C ASP A 132 -6.50 30.14 10.27
N LYS A 133 -7.71 29.99 10.82
CA LYS A 133 -8.00 29.09 11.94
C LYS A 133 -7.79 27.64 11.57
N LYS A 134 -8.23 27.24 10.37
CA LYS A 134 -8.04 25.91 9.85
C LYS A 134 -6.56 25.58 9.65
N THR A 135 -5.79 26.46 9.02
CA THR A 135 -4.34 26.27 8.82
C THR A 135 -3.63 26.15 10.16
N MET A 136 -3.98 27.01 11.13
CA MET A 136 -3.39 26.94 12.49
C MET A 136 -3.65 25.58 13.16
N ILE A 137 -4.89 25.06 13.08
CA ILE A 137 -5.24 23.75 13.65
C ILE A 137 -4.47 22.63 12.92
N GLU A 138 -4.45 22.66 11.58
CA GLU A 138 -3.76 21.67 10.77
C GLU A 138 -2.25 21.65 11.07
N ASP A 139 -1.59 22.80 11.10
CA ASP A 139 -0.17 22.91 11.39
C ASP A 139 0.18 22.41 12.80
N MET A 140 -0.70 22.67 13.76
CA MET A 140 -0.55 22.14 15.12
C MET A 140 -0.52 20.61 15.13
N PHE A 141 -1.42 19.94 14.40
CA PHE A 141 -1.43 18.47 14.32
C PHE A 141 -0.29 17.93 13.46
N VAL A 142 0.07 18.60 12.36
CA VAL A 142 1.21 18.21 11.53
C VAL A 142 2.51 18.24 12.33
N SER A 143 2.70 19.22 13.21
CA SER A 143 3.91 19.34 14.02
C SER A 143 4.19 18.15 14.93
N ILE A 144 3.17 17.41 15.34
CA ILE A 144 3.27 16.24 16.25
C ILE A 144 3.22 14.89 15.53
N LEU A 145 3.06 14.86 14.18
CA LEU A 145 2.95 13.60 13.44
C LEU A 145 4.21 12.74 13.57
N ASN A 146 5.38 13.33 13.70
CA ASN A 146 6.62 12.59 13.93
C ASN A 146 6.60 11.87 15.29
N ASP A 147 6.12 12.53 16.35
CA ASP A 147 6.00 11.93 17.67
C ASP A 147 4.89 10.87 17.74
N LEU A 148 3.87 11.01 16.90
CA LEU A 148 2.79 10.04 16.72
C LEU A 148 3.14 8.92 15.74
N GLU A 149 4.32 8.96 15.11
CA GLU A 149 4.70 8.02 14.04
C GLU A 149 3.55 7.88 13.00
N GLY A 150 2.98 9.02 12.59
CA GLY A 150 1.69 9.06 11.92
C GLY A 150 1.64 9.92 10.66
N ILE A 151 0.54 9.77 9.97
CA ILE A 151 0.10 10.58 8.83
C ILE A 151 -1.31 11.06 9.06
N ILE A 152 -1.65 12.24 8.53
CA ILE A 152 -2.97 12.84 8.69
C ILE A 152 -3.70 12.91 7.34
N LEU A 153 -4.97 12.51 7.34
CA LEU A 153 -5.91 12.81 6.27
C LEU A 153 -6.68 14.08 6.66
N ILE A 154 -6.52 15.13 5.89
CA ILE A 154 -7.25 16.37 6.03
C ILE A 154 -8.38 16.36 5.01
N GLN A 155 -9.61 16.43 5.51
CA GLN A 155 -10.82 16.55 4.68
C GLN A 155 -11.19 18.02 4.50
N ASN A 156 -11.34 18.44 3.26
CA ASN A 156 -11.77 19.79 2.92
C ASN A 156 -13.26 19.79 2.57
N GLN A 157 -14.06 20.55 3.32
CA GLN A 157 -15.51 20.67 3.06
C GLN A 157 -15.86 21.57 1.89
N ASP A 158 -14.93 22.45 1.46
CA ASP A 158 -15.16 23.52 0.48
C ASP A 158 -14.62 23.17 -0.93
N GLU A 159 -14.92 21.97 -1.45
CA GLU A 159 -14.52 21.50 -2.79
C GLU A 159 -12.99 21.48 -3.07
N LYS A 160 -12.17 21.81 -2.08
CA LYS A 160 -10.72 21.65 -2.18
C LYS A 160 -10.37 20.17 -2.10
N GLU A 161 -9.16 19.85 -2.55
CA GLU A 161 -8.68 18.47 -2.52
C GLU A 161 -8.51 17.94 -1.09
N ASP A 162 -9.11 16.79 -0.80
CA ASP A 162 -8.74 16.00 0.36
C ASP A 162 -7.32 15.49 0.18
N GLY A 163 -6.55 15.39 1.25
CA GLY A 163 -5.16 14.97 1.11
C GLY A 163 -4.59 14.29 2.35
N MET A 164 -3.60 13.44 2.08
CA MET A 164 -2.77 12.82 3.09
C MET A 164 -1.48 13.62 3.26
N PHE A 165 -1.16 13.94 4.50
CA PHE A 165 0.00 14.76 4.86
C PHE A 165 0.85 14.07 5.92
N CYS A 166 2.15 14.35 5.90
CA CYS A 166 3.08 14.03 6.97
C CYS A 166 3.84 15.29 7.43
N SER A 167 4.55 15.17 8.53
CA SER A 167 5.48 16.19 8.99
C SER A 167 6.82 16.04 8.29
N GLY A 168 7.39 17.13 7.78
CA GLY A 168 8.76 17.19 7.30
C GLY A 168 9.78 17.27 8.43
N GLU A 169 11.07 17.34 8.07
CA GLU A 169 12.19 17.37 9.05
C GLU A 169 12.13 18.58 9.98
N ASN A 170 11.58 19.69 9.51
CA ASN A 170 11.44 20.94 10.28
C ASN A 170 10.00 21.15 10.79
N GLY A 171 9.14 20.13 10.75
CA GLY A 171 7.74 20.22 11.13
C GLY A 171 6.83 20.82 10.06
N GLU A 172 7.34 21.08 8.84
CA GLU A 172 6.53 21.58 7.74
C GLU A 172 5.52 20.54 7.26
N LYS A 173 4.35 21.01 6.77
CA LYS A 173 3.30 20.18 6.21
C LYS A 173 3.66 19.72 4.81
N LEU A 174 3.85 18.42 4.62
CA LEU A 174 4.17 17.82 3.33
C LEU A 174 2.99 17.01 2.80
N LEU A 175 2.44 17.41 1.64
CA LEU A 175 1.39 16.65 0.95
C LEU A 175 1.99 15.37 0.36
N ILE A 176 1.52 14.23 0.86
CA ILE A 176 1.90 12.90 0.35
C ILE A 176 1.12 12.61 -0.93
N LEU A 177 -0.21 12.68 -0.86
CA LEU A 177 -1.10 12.41 -1.99
C LEU A 177 -2.45 13.06 -1.77
N SER A 178 -2.98 13.74 -2.80
CA SER A 178 -4.36 14.24 -2.79
C SER A 178 -5.33 13.21 -3.39
N ASP A 179 -6.62 13.36 -3.11
CA ASP A 179 -7.70 12.57 -3.71
C ASP A 179 -7.80 12.73 -5.24
N LYS A 180 -7.25 13.83 -5.78
CA LYS A 180 -7.13 14.09 -7.22
C LYS A 180 -5.82 13.59 -7.84
N GLY A 181 -4.96 12.93 -7.06
CA GLY A 181 -3.72 12.31 -7.53
C GLY A 181 -2.49 13.22 -7.55
N GLY A 182 -2.59 14.44 -7.05
CA GLY A 182 -1.43 15.34 -6.86
C GLY A 182 -0.55 14.87 -5.70
N SER A 183 0.75 15.17 -5.75
CA SER A 183 1.70 14.95 -4.66
C SER A 183 2.77 16.04 -4.69
N ALA A 184 3.09 16.61 -3.53
CA ALA A 184 4.26 17.45 -3.31
C ALA A 184 5.40 16.67 -2.65
N PHE A 185 5.15 15.44 -2.22
CA PHE A 185 6.13 14.59 -1.57
C PHE A 185 7.09 13.98 -2.61
N THR A 186 8.39 14.23 -2.46
CA THR A 186 9.43 13.76 -3.39
C THR A 186 10.29 12.62 -2.84
N ARG A 187 10.07 12.23 -1.59
CA ARG A 187 10.77 11.15 -0.90
C ARG A 187 9.80 10.04 -0.56
N TYR A 188 10.31 8.82 -0.45
CA TYR A 188 9.54 7.73 0.13
C TYR A 188 9.26 8.01 1.61
N LEU A 189 8.07 7.61 2.08
CA LEU A 189 7.79 7.60 3.51
C LEU A 189 8.82 6.73 4.22
N PRO A 190 9.31 7.14 5.41
CA PRO A 190 10.27 6.35 6.15
C PRO A 190 9.74 4.93 6.35
N TYR A 191 10.57 3.95 5.99
CA TYR A 191 10.25 2.56 6.30
C TYR A 191 10.34 2.36 7.80
N GLN A 192 9.25 1.96 8.40
CA GLN A 192 9.23 1.48 9.78
C GLN A 192 9.18 -0.04 9.75
N GLU A 193 10.11 -0.69 10.46
CA GLU A 193 10.15 -2.13 10.53
C GLU A 193 8.82 -2.67 11.08
N PRO A 194 8.17 -3.62 10.37
CA PRO A 194 6.97 -4.23 10.91
C PRO A 194 7.31 -4.97 12.21
N ASP A 195 6.50 -4.79 13.24
CA ASP A 195 6.60 -5.53 14.50
C ASP A 195 6.15 -7.00 14.30
N LEU A 196 6.98 -7.75 13.58
CA LEU A 196 6.77 -9.17 13.33
C LEU A 196 7.39 -9.96 14.48
N LYS A 197 6.56 -10.37 15.43
CA LYS A 197 7.00 -11.23 16.53
C LYS A 197 7.03 -12.68 16.07
N ALA A 198 8.14 -13.35 16.32
CA ALA A 198 8.18 -14.80 16.25
C ALA A 198 7.19 -15.38 17.27
N GLY A 199 6.32 -16.28 16.81
CA GLY A 199 5.30 -16.93 17.61
C GLY A 199 5.37 -18.45 17.45
N LYS A 200 4.35 -19.18 17.93
CA LYS A 200 4.28 -20.64 17.80
C LYS A 200 4.32 -21.11 16.34
N ASP A 201 3.80 -20.28 15.43
CA ASP A 201 3.60 -20.62 14.02
C ASP A 201 4.61 -19.95 13.06
N ILE A 202 5.42 -19.01 13.55
CA ILE A 202 6.40 -18.27 12.74
C ILE A 202 7.75 -18.29 13.45
N THR A 203 8.77 -18.79 12.76
CA THR A 203 10.14 -18.85 13.27
C THR A 203 10.85 -17.50 13.14
N GLN A 204 11.90 -17.26 13.94
CA GLN A 204 12.71 -16.04 13.83
C GLN A 204 13.34 -15.90 12.43
N GLU A 205 13.79 -17.01 11.81
CA GLU A 205 14.29 -17.01 10.44
C GLU A 205 13.27 -16.46 9.44
N GLN A 206 11.99 -16.85 9.57
CA GLN A 206 10.92 -16.36 8.70
C GLN A 206 10.67 -14.87 8.90
N VAL A 207 10.70 -14.39 10.15
CA VAL A 207 10.59 -12.97 10.49
C VAL A 207 11.73 -12.19 9.84
N ASP A 208 12.98 -12.59 10.07
CA ASP A 208 14.18 -11.91 9.55
C ASP A 208 14.20 -11.87 8.02
N ARG A 209 13.80 -12.98 7.37
CA ARG A 209 13.70 -13.06 5.92
C ARG A 209 12.60 -12.13 5.38
N ARG A 210 11.41 -12.15 6.01
CA ARG A 210 10.32 -11.26 5.64
C ARG A 210 10.73 -9.80 5.76
N MET A 211 11.38 -9.41 6.84
CA MET A 211 11.85 -8.05 7.05
C MET A 211 12.82 -7.61 5.94
N ARG A 212 13.84 -8.42 5.63
CA ARG A 212 14.77 -8.11 4.54
C ARG A 212 14.06 -7.97 3.18
N THR A 213 13.14 -8.89 2.88
CA THR A 213 12.36 -8.85 1.64
C THR A 213 11.49 -7.59 1.57
N MET A 214 10.81 -7.26 2.66
CA MET A 214 9.98 -6.05 2.72
C MET A 214 10.80 -4.78 2.58
N GLN A 215 11.96 -4.69 3.24
CA GLN A 215 12.87 -3.54 3.07
C GLN A 215 13.28 -3.35 1.61
N THR A 216 13.65 -4.45 0.93
CA THR A 216 14.01 -4.40 -0.48
C THR A 216 12.84 -3.97 -1.37
N LEU A 217 11.65 -4.54 -1.15
CA LEU A 217 10.47 -4.24 -1.96
C LEU A 217 9.98 -2.80 -1.73
N ILE A 218 9.96 -2.33 -0.50
CA ILE A 218 9.58 -0.95 -0.17
C ILE A 218 10.60 0.05 -0.72
N GLY A 219 11.90 -0.25 -0.63
CA GLY A 219 12.94 0.55 -1.26
C GLY A 219 12.80 0.68 -2.77
N ASN A 220 12.04 -0.22 -3.41
CA ASN A 220 11.65 -0.19 -4.83
C ASN A 220 10.18 0.21 -5.03
N ALA A 221 9.55 0.83 -4.05
CA ALA A 221 8.15 1.30 -4.10
C ALA A 221 7.12 0.19 -4.38
N ILE A 222 7.40 -1.05 -3.96
CA ILE A 222 6.50 -2.19 -4.10
C ILE A 222 5.77 -2.40 -2.78
N TYR A 223 4.46 -2.20 -2.79
CA TYR A 223 3.60 -2.44 -1.64
C TYR A 223 3.51 -3.93 -1.30
N VAL A 224 3.73 -4.26 -0.03
CA VAL A 224 3.58 -5.62 0.51
C VAL A 224 2.47 -5.61 1.56
N PRO A 225 1.32 -6.23 1.30
CA PRO A 225 0.24 -6.30 2.28
C PRO A 225 0.68 -6.97 3.59
N GLY A 226 0.35 -6.37 4.73
CA GLY A 226 0.71 -6.90 6.05
C GLY A 226 0.13 -8.30 6.34
N TRP A 227 -1.01 -8.63 5.71
CA TRP A 227 -1.69 -9.92 5.85
C TRP A 227 -1.07 -11.07 5.04
N LEU A 228 -0.10 -10.80 4.15
CA LEU A 228 0.57 -11.88 3.42
C LEU A 228 1.26 -12.83 4.41
N PRO A 229 1.03 -14.15 4.30
CA PRO A 229 1.66 -15.11 5.17
C PRO A 229 3.17 -15.12 5.00
N ALA A 230 3.89 -15.47 6.06
CA ALA A 230 5.32 -15.71 5.96
C ALA A 230 5.60 -16.90 5.04
N VAL A 231 6.64 -16.79 4.20
CA VAL A 231 7.11 -17.91 3.38
C VAL A 231 7.58 -19.04 4.28
N ALA A 232 7.33 -20.29 3.89
CA ALA A 232 7.73 -21.47 4.67
C ALA A 232 9.22 -21.42 5.10
N PRO A 233 9.57 -21.88 6.31
CA PRO A 233 10.97 -21.92 6.74
C PRO A 233 11.80 -22.85 5.86
N ALA A 234 13.10 -22.59 5.74
CA ALA A 234 14.00 -23.37 4.89
C ALA A 234 13.95 -24.86 5.21
N SER A 235 13.73 -25.23 6.47
CA SER A 235 13.61 -26.63 6.91
C SER A 235 12.38 -27.39 6.34
N GLN A 236 11.38 -26.66 5.84
CA GLN A 236 10.17 -27.24 5.24
C GLN A 236 10.16 -27.14 3.72
N ILE A 237 11.18 -26.52 3.11
CA ILE A 237 11.30 -26.37 1.66
C ILE A 237 12.18 -27.50 1.14
N THR A 238 11.63 -28.32 0.25
CA THR A 238 12.42 -29.28 -0.52
C THR A 238 12.73 -28.66 -1.87
N CYS A 239 14.00 -28.40 -2.13
CA CYS A 239 14.44 -27.94 -3.43
C CYS A 239 14.43 -29.13 -4.42
N PRO A 240 13.90 -28.96 -5.64
CA PRO A 240 14.05 -29.95 -6.68
C PRO A 240 15.52 -30.21 -6.99
N SER A 241 15.83 -31.38 -7.51
CA SER A 241 17.16 -31.68 -8.02
C SER A 241 17.49 -30.82 -9.25
N LEU A 242 18.77 -30.77 -9.61
CA LEU A 242 19.19 -30.07 -10.82
C LEU A 242 18.53 -30.64 -12.07
N GLU A 243 18.37 -31.96 -12.14
CA GLU A 243 17.71 -32.67 -13.23
C GLU A 243 16.23 -32.29 -13.31
N GLU A 244 15.49 -32.34 -12.21
CA GLU A 244 14.07 -31.91 -12.16
C GLU A 244 13.89 -30.45 -12.55
N THR A 245 14.85 -29.60 -12.13
CA THR A 245 14.84 -28.17 -12.50
C THR A 245 15.08 -27.98 -13.99
N ALA A 246 16.02 -28.75 -14.61
CA ALA A 246 16.28 -28.71 -16.05
C ALA A 246 15.07 -29.23 -16.86
N GLN A 247 14.46 -30.33 -16.41
CA GLN A 247 13.23 -30.87 -17.01
C GLN A 247 12.09 -29.83 -16.97
N ARG A 248 11.97 -29.12 -15.85
CA ARG A 248 10.98 -28.05 -15.73
C ARG A 248 11.27 -26.87 -16.67
N ALA A 249 12.52 -26.48 -16.82
CA ALA A 249 12.92 -25.44 -17.77
C ALA A 249 12.53 -25.81 -19.21
N LEU A 250 12.80 -27.05 -19.62
CA LEU A 250 12.40 -27.56 -20.94
C LEU A 250 10.88 -27.52 -21.13
N ALA A 251 10.09 -27.96 -20.14
CA ALA A 251 8.64 -27.89 -20.22
C ALA A 251 8.14 -26.45 -20.37
N ILE A 252 8.63 -25.53 -19.56
CA ILE A 252 8.27 -24.09 -19.62
C ILE A 252 8.61 -23.51 -21.00
N MET A 253 9.81 -23.78 -21.51
CA MET A 253 10.25 -23.32 -22.83
C MET A 253 9.33 -23.86 -23.94
N GLY A 254 9.00 -25.14 -23.90
CA GLY A 254 8.11 -25.76 -24.89
C GLY A 254 6.73 -25.11 -24.93
N VAL A 255 6.12 -24.87 -23.77
CA VAL A 255 4.81 -24.24 -23.67
C VAL A 255 4.84 -22.77 -24.14
N ALA A 256 5.90 -22.03 -23.79
CA ALA A 256 6.05 -20.64 -24.18
C ALA A 256 6.20 -20.49 -25.71
N ILE A 257 7.06 -21.30 -26.34
CA ILE A 257 7.24 -21.30 -27.80
C ILE A 257 5.98 -21.78 -28.53
N TYR A 258 5.28 -22.80 -28.00
CA TYR A 258 3.99 -23.23 -28.53
C TYR A 258 2.99 -22.08 -28.56
N SER A 259 2.89 -21.33 -27.46
CA SER A 259 2.02 -20.17 -27.35
C SER A 259 2.41 -19.03 -28.31
N GLU A 260 3.70 -18.81 -28.53
CA GLU A 260 4.20 -17.86 -29.52
C GLU A 260 3.79 -18.28 -30.95
N CYS A 261 3.91 -19.57 -31.28
CA CYS A 261 3.47 -20.10 -32.55
C CYS A 261 1.97 -19.89 -32.79
N LEU A 262 1.12 -20.05 -31.77
CA LEU A 262 -0.33 -19.82 -31.86
C LEU A 262 -0.71 -18.37 -32.21
N LEU A 263 0.16 -17.40 -31.96
CA LEU A 263 -0.09 -16.00 -32.29
C LEU A 263 0.21 -15.66 -33.76
N ASP A 264 0.73 -16.62 -34.56
CA ASP A 264 0.89 -16.42 -36.00
C ASP A 264 -0.50 -16.32 -36.67
N GLU A 265 -0.78 -15.21 -37.33
CA GLU A 265 -2.11 -14.90 -37.89
C GLU A 265 -2.55 -15.83 -39.04
N LYS A 266 -1.60 -16.50 -39.70
CA LYS A 266 -1.89 -17.30 -40.91
C LYS A 266 -1.87 -18.79 -40.65
N GLN A 267 -1.01 -19.29 -39.82
CA GLN A 267 -0.74 -20.71 -39.62
C GLN A 267 -0.58 -21.08 -38.13
N GLY A 268 -1.10 -20.30 -37.22
CA GLY A 268 -0.84 -20.41 -35.79
C GLY A 268 -1.00 -21.84 -35.24
N MET A 269 -2.14 -22.47 -35.43
CA MET A 269 -2.41 -23.82 -34.91
C MET A 269 -1.54 -24.87 -35.59
N GLU A 270 -1.44 -24.85 -36.93
CA GLU A 270 -0.61 -25.84 -37.67
C GLU A 270 0.87 -25.70 -37.27
N LYS A 271 1.37 -24.49 -37.20
CA LYS A 271 2.75 -24.20 -36.80
C LYS A 271 3.02 -24.63 -35.34
N ALA A 272 2.10 -24.38 -34.43
CA ALA A 272 2.22 -24.77 -33.03
C ALA A 272 2.21 -26.31 -32.87
N GLN A 273 1.35 -27.01 -33.55
CA GLN A 273 1.29 -28.48 -33.51
C GLN A 273 2.52 -29.13 -34.11
N ASN A 274 3.02 -28.64 -35.24
CA ASN A 274 4.25 -29.12 -35.84
C ASN A 274 5.44 -28.91 -34.92
N PHE A 275 5.54 -27.71 -34.31
CA PHE A 275 6.56 -27.42 -33.31
C PHE A 275 6.48 -28.39 -32.12
N LEU A 276 5.28 -28.62 -31.56
CA LEU A 276 5.09 -29.46 -30.39
C LEU A 276 5.54 -30.90 -30.65
N MET A 277 5.16 -31.50 -31.81
CA MET A 277 5.59 -32.83 -32.17
C MET A 277 7.12 -32.93 -32.26
N ASP A 278 7.74 -32.03 -33.01
CA ASP A 278 9.20 -31.99 -33.16
C ASP A 278 9.89 -31.75 -31.81
N TYR A 279 9.31 -30.91 -30.96
CA TYR A 279 9.86 -30.59 -29.65
C TYR A 279 9.85 -31.77 -28.69
N ILE A 280 8.73 -32.48 -28.60
CA ILE A 280 8.60 -33.67 -27.75
C ILE A 280 9.53 -34.78 -28.23
N ASP A 281 9.57 -35.07 -29.54
CA ASP A 281 10.36 -36.12 -30.11
C ASP A 281 11.88 -35.89 -29.96
N ASN A 282 12.32 -34.62 -30.18
CA ASN A 282 13.75 -34.29 -30.09
C ASN A 282 14.29 -34.18 -28.66
N ASN A 283 13.44 -33.80 -27.68
CA ASN A 283 13.88 -33.54 -26.32
C ASN A 283 13.30 -34.53 -25.30
N ASN A 284 12.51 -35.51 -25.73
CA ASN A 284 11.86 -36.52 -24.87
C ASN A 284 11.12 -35.91 -23.65
N THR A 285 10.38 -34.81 -23.89
CA THR A 285 9.83 -33.94 -22.84
C THR A 285 8.39 -34.26 -22.43
N GLN A 286 7.79 -35.34 -22.97
CA GLN A 286 6.38 -35.68 -22.75
C GLN A 286 5.97 -35.68 -21.26
N ASP A 287 6.82 -36.24 -20.39
CA ASP A 287 6.54 -36.40 -18.97
C ASP A 287 6.90 -35.17 -18.11
N TYR A 288 7.46 -34.11 -18.72
CA TYR A 288 7.88 -32.91 -18.00
C TYR A 288 6.78 -31.86 -17.86
N PHE A 289 5.75 -31.95 -18.69
CA PHE A 289 4.63 -31.01 -18.66
C PHE A 289 3.71 -31.28 -17.46
N SER A 290 3.29 -30.22 -16.78
CA SER A 290 2.23 -30.34 -15.78
C SER A 290 0.89 -30.74 -16.42
N PRO A 291 -0.07 -31.31 -15.66
CA PRO A 291 -1.39 -31.66 -16.20
C PRO A 291 -2.12 -30.48 -16.85
N LYS A 292 -1.92 -29.26 -16.34
CA LYS A 292 -2.51 -28.04 -16.91
C LYS A 292 -1.87 -27.68 -18.25
N GLU A 293 -0.56 -27.75 -18.35
CA GLU A 293 0.18 -27.49 -19.59
C GLU A 293 -0.13 -28.57 -20.64
N TRP A 294 -0.14 -29.83 -20.23
CA TRP A 294 -0.50 -30.92 -21.12
C TRP A 294 -1.89 -30.75 -21.72
N LYS A 295 -2.88 -30.38 -20.89
CA LYS A 295 -4.22 -30.07 -21.37
C LYS A 295 -4.24 -28.92 -22.38
N TYR A 296 -3.51 -27.84 -22.10
CA TYR A 296 -3.41 -26.67 -22.98
C TYR A 296 -2.75 -27.02 -24.33
N LEU A 297 -1.66 -27.78 -24.32
CA LEU A 297 -0.96 -28.18 -25.53
C LEU A 297 -1.82 -29.06 -26.47
N HIS A 298 -2.86 -29.71 -25.94
CA HIS A 298 -3.82 -30.55 -26.70
C HIS A 298 -5.16 -29.87 -26.92
N ASP A 299 -5.33 -28.64 -26.52
CA ASP A 299 -6.56 -27.88 -26.80
C ASP A 299 -6.55 -27.43 -28.27
N THR A 300 -7.61 -27.78 -29.01
CA THR A 300 -7.75 -27.42 -30.41
C THR A 300 -8.21 -25.98 -30.65
N ALA A 301 -8.67 -25.29 -29.59
CA ALA A 301 -9.18 -23.92 -29.66
C ALA A 301 -8.92 -23.14 -28.36
N PRO A 302 -7.65 -23.01 -27.93
CA PRO A 302 -7.33 -22.30 -26.69
C PRO A 302 -7.72 -20.82 -26.80
N ASP A 303 -8.23 -20.26 -25.72
CA ASP A 303 -8.61 -18.86 -25.72
C ASP A 303 -7.38 -17.93 -25.71
N ARG A 304 -7.55 -16.71 -26.23
CA ARG A 304 -6.45 -15.73 -26.32
C ARG A 304 -5.84 -15.37 -24.97
N LYS A 305 -6.64 -15.37 -23.90
CA LYS A 305 -6.17 -15.05 -22.54
C LYS A 305 -5.27 -16.17 -22.03
N GLU A 306 -5.62 -17.41 -22.31
CA GLU A 306 -4.83 -18.58 -21.95
C GLU A 306 -3.51 -18.59 -22.73
N ILE A 307 -3.55 -18.36 -24.05
CA ILE A 307 -2.35 -18.23 -24.89
C ILE A 307 -1.39 -17.17 -24.31
N LEU A 308 -1.89 -15.97 -24.02
CA LEU A 308 -1.08 -14.89 -23.45
C LEU A 308 -0.54 -15.23 -22.04
N SER A 309 -1.29 -16.02 -21.25
CA SER A 309 -0.84 -16.48 -19.94
C SER A 309 0.35 -17.44 -20.06
N PHE A 310 0.30 -18.37 -21.00
CA PHE A 310 1.40 -19.31 -21.24
C PHE A 310 2.57 -18.68 -22.00
N LEU A 311 2.34 -17.70 -22.84
CA LEU A 311 3.42 -16.93 -23.47
C LEU A 311 4.30 -16.21 -22.41
N ARG A 312 3.70 -15.70 -21.34
CA ARG A 312 4.43 -15.07 -20.22
C ARG A 312 5.31 -16.03 -19.43
N GLN A 313 5.27 -17.32 -19.71
CA GLN A 313 6.14 -18.31 -19.09
C GLN A 313 7.62 -18.10 -19.43
N TYR A 314 7.95 -17.27 -20.41
CA TYR A 314 9.36 -16.84 -20.62
C TYR A 314 9.94 -16.16 -19.38
N GLU A 315 9.16 -15.37 -18.63
CA GLU A 315 9.61 -14.80 -17.36
C GLU A 315 9.90 -15.88 -16.30
N SER A 316 9.07 -16.93 -16.26
CA SER A 316 9.30 -18.07 -15.39
C SER A 316 10.52 -18.86 -15.81
N LEU A 317 10.76 -19.02 -17.12
CA LEU A 317 11.96 -19.66 -17.66
C LEU A 317 13.22 -18.93 -17.22
N HIS A 318 13.25 -17.60 -17.29
CA HIS A 318 14.39 -16.80 -16.86
C HIS A 318 14.78 -17.07 -15.39
N VAL A 319 13.79 -17.16 -14.49
CA VAL A 319 14.03 -17.50 -13.08
C VAL A 319 14.57 -18.92 -12.93
N VAL A 320 14.06 -19.89 -13.70
CA VAL A 320 14.51 -21.27 -13.64
C VAL A 320 15.93 -21.41 -14.20
N GLU A 321 16.29 -20.68 -15.26
CA GLU A 321 17.64 -20.61 -15.80
C GLU A 321 18.64 -20.01 -14.80
N TRP A 322 18.22 -19.01 -14.04
CA TRP A 322 19.00 -18.50 -12.91
C TRP A 322 19.21 -19.59 -11.84
N ALA A 323 18.17 -20.32 -11.49
CA ALA A 323 18.28 -21.43 -10.54
C ALA A 323 19.19 -22.56 -11.03
N LEU A 324 19.33 -22.75 -12.33
CA LEU A 324 20.28 -23.67 -12.99
C LEU A 324 21.71 -23.11 -13.09
N GLY A 325 21.91 -21.84 -12.70
CA GLY A 325 23.20 -21.15 -12.83
C GLY A 325 23.58 -20.75 -14.26
N LEU A 326 22.62 -20.75 -15.20
CA LEU A 326 22.83 -20.32 -16.58
C LEU A 326 22.78 -18.78 -16.69
N VAL A 327 22.15 -18.12 -15.74
CA VAL A 327 22.09 -16.66 -15.58
C VAL A 327 22.75 -16.32 -14.24
N GLU A 328 23.71 -15.39 -14.24
CA GLU A 328 24.45 -15.03 -13.03
C GLU A 328 23.57 -14.25 -12.03
N GLU A 329 22.83 -13.28 -12.50
CA GLU A 329 21.98 -12.41 -11.67
C GLU A 329 20.61 -12.19 -12.32
N LEU A 330 19.55 -12.26 -11.51
CA LEU A 330 18.23 -11.78 -11.92
C LEU A 330 18.22 -10.26 -11.80
N GLY A 331 18.06 -9.56 -12.92
CA GLY A 331 17.87 -8.12 -12.94
C GLY A 331 16.56 -7.69 -12.27
N PHE A 332 16.39 -6.39 -12.08
CA PHE A 332 15.12 -5.84 -11.64
C PHE A 332 14.07 -6.03 -12.76
N PRO A 333 12.84 -6.48 -12.46
CA PRO A 333 11.83 -6.83 -13.48
C PRO A 333 11.10 -5.59 -14.02
N ASP A 334 11.85 -4.60 -14.52
CA ASP A 334 11.33 -3.35 -15.11
C ASP A 334 11.09 -3.43 -16.62
N HIS A 335 11.55 -4.51 -17.25
CA HIS A 335 11.32 -4.83 -18.66
C HIS A 335 11.21 -6.34 -18.88
N PRO A 336 10.46 -6.77 -19.91
CA PRO A 336 10.35 -8.20 -20.23
C PRO A 336 11.70 -8.80 -20.63
N CYS A 337 11.91 -10.07 -20.26
CA CYS A 337 13.07 -10.83 -20.71
C CYS A 337 13.07 -11.01 -22.25
N ASN A 338 14.25 -11.24 -22.84
CA ASN A 338 14.36 -11.54 -24.27
C ASN A 338 14.21 -13.06 -24.52
N PRO A 339 13.11 -13.55 -25.11
CA PRO A 339 12.88 -14.97 -25.32
C PRO A 339 13.99 -15.66 -26.12
N ALA A 340 14.57 -14.97 -27.10
CA ALA A 340 15.60 -15.54 -27.97
C ALA A 340 16.91 -15.84 -27.19
N ASP A 341 17.26 -14.99 -26.24
CA ASP A 341 18.43 -15.19 -25.37
C ASP A 341 18.21 -16.37 -24.42
N LEU A 342 17.03 -16.49 -23.81
CA LEU A 342 16.67 -17.60 -22.92
C LEU A 342 16.73 -18.95 -23.64
N VAL A 343 16.10 -19.07 -24.79
CA VAL A 343 16.13 -20.30 -25.59
C VAL A 343 17.55 -20.70 -25.98
N LYS A 344 18.40 -19.71 -26.29
CA LYS A 344 19.80 -19.96 -26.63
C LYS A 344 20.61 -20.43 -25.41
N LEU A 345 20.40 -19.83 -24.25
CA LEU A 345 21.08 -20.21 -23.00
C LEU A 345 20.77 -21.66 -22.63
N LEU A 346 19.50 -22.02 -22.62
CA LEU A 346 19.08 -23.37 -22.26
C LEU A 346 19.63 -24.43 -23.25
N ARG A 347 19.61 -24.16 -24.57
CA ARG A 347 20.16 -25.06 -25.59
C ARG A 347 21.66 -25.27 -25.50
N ASN A 348 22.39 -24.30 -24.97
CA ASN A 348 23.84 -24.38 -24.83
C ASN A 348 24.27 -24.95 -23.46
N GLY A 349 23.37 -24.96 -22.49
CA GLY A 349 23.65 -25.44 -21.12
C GLY A 349 23.16 -26.86 -20.84
N THR A 350 22.36 -27.43 -21.72
CA THR A 350 21.90 -28.82 -21.68
C THR A 350 22.66 -29.68 -22.65
#